data_70ef57779899fd7e3ef54c74ff3515f8
#
_entry.id   70ef57779899fd7e3ef54c74ff3515f8
#
_cell.length_a   1.000
_cell.length_b   1.000
_cell.length_c   1.000
_cell.angle_alpha   90.00
_cell.angle_beta   90.00
_cell.angle_gamma   90.00
#
_symmetry.space_group_name_H-M   'P 1'
#
loop_
_entity.id
_entity.type
_entity.pdbx_description
1 polymer ?
#
loop_
_entity_poly.entity_id
_entity_poly.type
_entity_poly.pdbx_seq_one_letter_code
_entity_poly.pdbx_strand_id
1 'polypeptide(L)'
;MKLIEIFRSLQGEGPAMGRPALFIRLSGCNLNCEGCDTDLKPSLDLSVLELLKRIEGQGKRVIITGGEPTLQMNELVDLICRLYSRGMEIHIESNGTNTIPLDILEKIHCAVVSPKKGSDF
;
A
#
# COMPACT_ATOMS: atom_id res chain seq x y z
N MET A 1 3.95 -10.70 -4.91
CA MET A 1 2.98 -9.92 -4.10
C MET A 1 1.57 -10.35 -4.42
N LYS A 2 0.79 -10.55 -3.40
CA LYS A 2 -0.63 -10.90 -3.54
C LYS A 2 -1.47 -9.63 -3.47
N LEU A 3 -2.25 -9.39 -4.51
CA LEU A 3 -3.01 -8.15 -4.69
C LEU A 3 -4.49 -8.44 -4.89
N ILE A 4 -5.31 -7.48 -4.50
CA ILE A 4 -6.74 -7.50 -4.81
C ILE A 4 -6.97 -6.79 -6.13
N GLU A 5 -6.42 -5.58 -6.28
CA GLU A 5 -6.64 -4.78 -7.48
C GLU A 5 -5.58 -3.68 -7.63
N ILE A 6 -5.47 -3.17 -8.85
CA ILE A 6 -4.69 -1.99 -9.18
C ILE A 6 -5.63 -1.06 -9.93
N PHE A 7 -5.79 0.18 -9.47
CA PHE A 7 -6.72 1.11 -10.10
C PHE A 7 -6.30 2.56 -9.92
N ARG A 8 -6.80 3.43 -10.77
CA ARG A 8 -6.57 4.88 -10.66
C ARG A 8 -7.79 5.53 -10.05
N SER A 9 -7.58 6.44 -9.11
CA SER A 9 -8.65 7.17 -8.45
C SER A 9 -8.11 8.44 -7.80
N LEU A 10 -8.99 9.18 -7.14
CA LEU A 10 -8.61 10.29 -6.30
C LEU A 10 -8.28 9.78 -4.91
N GLN A 11 -7.25 10.36 -4.29
CA GLN A 11 -6.88 9.98 -2.94
C GLN A 11 -7.94 10.48 -1.95
N GLY A 12 -8.42 9.57 -1.11
CA GLY A 12 -9.53 9.85 -0.19
C GLY A 12 -9.13 10.36 1.19
N GLU A 13 -7.84 10.27 1.54
CA GLU A 13 -7.38 10.66 2.87
C GLU A 13 -5.92 11.13 2.83
N GLY A 14 -5.47 11.76 3.92
CA GLY A 14 -4.13 12.31 4.03
C GLY A 14 -3.96 13.66 3.37
N PRO A 15 -2.73 14.23 3.41
CA PRO A 15 -2.46 15.57 2.87
C PRO A 15 -2.68 15.73 1.38
N ALA A 16 -2.67 14.64 0.63
CA ALA A 16 -2.87 14.67 -0.82
C ALA A 16 -4.32 14.35 -1.23
N MET A 17 -5.26 14.47 -0.31
CA MET A 17 -6.68 14.19 -0.56
C MET A 17 -7.18 14.96 -1.79
N GLY A 18 -7.92 14.26 -2.66
CA GLY A 18 -8.47 14.82 -3.89
C GLY A 18 -7.53 14.81 -5.09
N ARG A 19 -6.28 14.40 -4.92
CA ARG A 19 -5.32 14.30 -6.03
C ARG A 19 -5.39 12.94 -6.73
N PRO A 20 -5.15 12.89 -8.04
CA PRO A 20 -5.09 11.62 -8.76
C PRO A 20 -3.93 10.75 -8.27
N ALA A 21 -4.16 9.46 -8.17
CA ALA A 21 -3.14 8.50 -7.77
C ALA A 21 -3.43 7.12 -8.33
N LEU A 22 -2.39 6.30 -8.41
CA LEU A 22 -2.51 4.89 -8.71
C LEU A 22 -2.55 4.12 -7.39
N PHE A 23 -3.61 3.38 -7.18
CA PHE A 23 -3.81 2.58 -5.98
C PHE A 23 -3.38 1.15 -6.23
N ILE A 24 -2.56 0.62 -5.33
CA ILE A 24 -2.17 -0.78 -5.29
C ILE A 24 -2.77 -1.36 -4.01
N ARG A 25 -3.81 -2.17 -4.16
CA ARG A 25 -4.50 -2.79 -3.02
C ARG A 25 -3.97 -4.20 -2.80
N LEU A 26 -3.24 -4.38 -1.71
CA LEU A 26 -2.70 -5.67 -1.33
C LEU A 26 -3.75 -6.51 -0.61
N SER A 27 -3.63 -7.83 -0.72
CA SER A 27 -4.53 -8.75 -0.04
C SER A 27 -4.04 -9.10 1.37
N GLY A 28 -4.94 -9.57 2.22
CA GLY A 28 -4.64 -10.05 3.55
C GLY A 28 -4.69 -8.98 4.65
N CYS A 29 -5.17 -9.37 5.81
CA CYS A 29 -5.21 -8.52 6.99
C CYS A 29 -4.97 -9.38 8.23
N ASN A 30 -4.20 -8.85 9.19
CA ASN A 30 -3.89 -9.54 10.44
C ASN A 30 -4.86 -9.20 11.56
N LEU A 31 -5.87 -8.38 11.29
CA LEU A 31 -6.90 -8.00 12.26
C LEU A 31 -8.24 -8.61 11.87
N ASN A 32 -8.96 -9.07 12.87
CA ASN A 32 -10.33 -9.53 12.70
C ASN A 32 -11.25 -8.38 13.06
N CYS A 33 -11.51 -7.52 12.05
CA CYS A 33 -12.30 -6.31 12.25
C CYS A 33 -13.78 -6.59 12.03
N GLU A 34 -14.57 -6.39 13.06
CA GLU A 34 -16.03 -6.46 12.94
C GLU A 34 -16.52 -5.34 12.01
N GLY A 35 -17.36 -5.69 11.04
CA GLY A 35 -17.86 -4.74 10.06
C GLY A 35 -16.90 -4.44 8.89
N CYS A 36 -15.83 -5.20 8.77
CA CYS A 36 -14.93 -5.09 7.61
C CYS A 36 -15.52 -5.88 6.44
N ASP A 37 -16.03 -5.18 5.44
CA ASP A 37 -16.69 -5.79 4.28
C ASP A 37 -15.74 -6.09 3.13
N THR A 38 -14.46 -5.82 3.29
CA THR A 38 -13.47 -6.00 2.22
C THR A 38 -13.18 -7.49 2.00
N ASP A 39 -13.37 -7.97 0.78
CA ASP A 39 -12.89 -9.29 0.40
C ASP A 39 -11.37 -9.22 0.27
N LEU A 40 -10.68 -9.90 1.16
CA LEU A 40 -9.22 -9.87 1.24
C LEU A 40 -8.55 -11.03 0.51
N LYS A 41 -9.30 -11.81 -0.26
CA LYS A 41 -8.74 -12.89 -1.05
C LYS A 41 -7.96 -12.31 -2.24
N PRO A 42 -6.75 -12.81 -2.52
CA PRO A 42 -5.97 -12.30 -3.64
C PRO A 42 -6.63 -12.63 -4.97
N SER A 43 -6.68 -11.63 -5.86
CA SER A 43 -7.11 -11.80 -7.25
C SER A 43 -5.93 -11.90 -8.20
N LEU A 44 -4.78 -11.35 -7.79
CA LEU A 44 -3.55 -11.31 -8.57
C LEU A 44 -2.39 -11.73 -7.69
N ASP A 45 -1.45 -12.46 -8.27
CA ASP A 45 -0.17 -12.76 -7.64
C ASP A 45 0.93 -12.39 -8.63
N LEU A 46 1.59 -11.27 -8.36
CA LEU A 46 2.61 -10.71 -9.23
C LEU A 46 3.94 -10.57 -8.48
N SER A 47 5.05 -10.85 -9.16
CA SER A 47 6.34 -10.45 -8.62
C SER A 47 6.41 -8.91 -8.56
N VAL A 48 7.33 -8.38 -7.76
CA VAL A 48 7.51 -6.93 -7.70
C VAL A 48 7.87 -6.37 -9.08
N LEU A 49 8.70 -7.07 -9.84
CA LEU A 49 9.07 -6.66 -11.20
C LEU A 49 7.89 -6.67 -12.17
N GLU A 50 7.03 -7.68 -12.09
CA GLU A 50 5.82 -7.74 -12.89
C GLU A 50 4.85 -6.62 -12.55
N LEU A 51 4.71 -6.31 -11.27
CA LEU A 51 3.90 -5.21 -10.80
C LEU A 51 4.42 -3.87 -11.33
N LEU A 52 5.71 -3.62 -11.22
CA LEU A 52 6.34 -2.40 -11.72
C LEU A 52 6.13 -2.22 -13.21
N LYS A 53 6.25 -3.30 -13.97
CA LYS A 53 6.01 -3.27 -15.41
C LYS A 53 4.56 -2.92 -15.72
N ARG A 54 3.61 -3.46 -14.96
CA ARG A 54 2.19 -3.21 -15.17
C ARG A 54 1.79 -1.77 -14.90
N ILE A 55 2.43 -1.10 -13.95
CA ILE A 55 2.10 0.27 -13.58
C ILE A 55 2.93 1.33 -14.31
N GLU A 56 3.88 0.91 -15.13
CA GLU A 56 4.75 1.81 -15.88
C GLU A 56 3.93 2.79 -16.74
N GLY A 57 4.28 4.09 -16.65
CA GLY A 57 3.60 5.12 -17.42
C GLY A 57 2.24 5.56 -16.89
N GLN A 58 1.81 5.06 -15.73
CA GLN A 58 0.48 5.36 -15.19
C GLN A 58 0.48 6.49 -14.14
N GLY A 59 1.51 7.32 -14.12
CA GLY A 59 1.58 8.46 -13.21
C GLY A 59 2.74 8.34 -12.23
N LYS A 60 2.87 9.37 -11.39
CA LYS A 60 4.00 9.49 -10.45
C LYS A 60 3.65 9.24 -9.00
N ARG A 61 2.37 9.24 -8.65
CA ARG A 61 1.91 9.00 -7.28
C ARG A 61 1.32 7.61 -7.15
N VAL A 62 1.82 6.86 -6.19
CA VAL A 62 1.37 5.51 -5.87
C VAL A 62 0.90 5.47 -4.43
N ILE A 63 -0.27 4.90 -4.20
CA ILE A 63 -0.79 4.66 -2.86
C ILE A 63 -0.88 3.16 -2.64
N ILE A 64 -0.12 2.68 -1.69
CA ILE A 64 -0.12 1.27 -1.31
C ILE A 64 -1.09 1.12 -0.16
N THR A 65 -2.12 0.36 -0.37
CA THR A 65 -3.21 0.16 0.58
C THR A 65 -3.63 -1.31 0.58
N GLY A 66 -4.75 -1.63 1.15
CA GLY A 66 -5.26 -2.97 1.04
C GLY A 66 -6.04 -3.39 2.25
N GLY A 67 -5.88 -4.66 2.57
CA GLY A 67 -5.87 -5.24 3.87
C GLY A 67 -4.78 -4.61 4.72
N GLU A 68 -3.69 -5.28 4.93
CA GLU A 68 -2.55 -4.67 5.64
C GLU A 68 -1.26 -4.88 4.86
N PRO A 69 -0.73 -3.82 4.21
CA PRO A 69 0.47 -3.96 3.37
C PRO A 69 1.68 -4.52 4.08
N THR A 70 1.85 -4.25 5.38
CA THR A 70 3.01 -4.71 6.14
C THR A 70 3.04 -6.22 6.37
N LEU A 71 1.97 -6.94 6.08
CA LEU A 71 1.97 -8.41 6.11
C LEU A 71 2.86 -9.00 5.01
N GLN A 72 3.09 -8.27 3.94
CA GLN A 72 3.99 -8.67 2.86
C GLN A 72 5.27 -7.83 2.92
N MET A 73 5.86 -7.71 4.10
CA MET A 73 6.93 -6.76 4.40
C MET A 73 8.12 -6.87 3.45
N ASN A 74 8.63 -8.07 3.18
CA ASN A 74 9.81 -8.22 2.33
C ASN A 74 9.57 -7.68 0.92
N GLU A 75 8.43 -8.03 0.34
CA GLU A 75 8.06 -7.55 -0.98
C GLU A 75 7.69 -6.07 -0.97
N LEU A 76 7.05 -5.61 0.10
CA LEU A 76 6.72 -4.19 0.29
C LEU A 76 7.98 -3.33 0.31
N VAL A 77 8.99 -3.75 1.05
CA VAL A 77 10.29 -3.05 1.12
C VAL A 77 10.93 -2.98 -0.26
N ASP A 78 10.97 -4.09 -0.98
CA ASP A 78 11.52 -4.14 -2.33
C ASP A 78 10.76 -3.20 -3.27
N LEU A 79 9.44 -3.22 -3.22
CA LEU A 79 8.59 -2.34 -4.03
C LEU A 79 8.87 -0.87 -3.73
N ILE A 80 8.91 -0.49 -2.46
CA ILE A 80 9.16 0.90 -2.04
C ILE A 80 10.52 1.37 -2.54
N CYS A 81 11.57 0.56 -2.37
CA CYS A 81 12.91 0.92 -2.83
C CYS A 81 12.95 1.14 -4.34
N ARG A 82 12.28 0.32 -5.11
CA ARG A 82 12.25 0.44 -6.57
C ARG A 82 11.42 1.63 -7.04
N LEU A 83 10.29 1.90 -6.41
CA LEU A 83 9.48 3.08 -6.70
C LEU A 83 10.23 4.37 -6.37
N TYR A 84 10.88 4.41 -5.23
CA TYR A 84 11.71 5.55 -4.82
C TYR A 84 12.83 5.81 -5.82
N SER A 85 13.50 4.76 -6.26
CA SER A 85 14.57 4.82 -7.26
C SER A 85 14.10 5.41 -8.60
N ARG A 86 12.82 5.26 -8.90
CA ARG A 86 12.18 5.81 -10.11
C ARG A 86 11.64 7.24 -9.92
N GLY A 87 11.85 7.83 -8.76
CA GLY A 87 11.38 9.18 -8.46
C GLY A 87 9.89 9.28 -8.21
N MET A 88 9.24 8.18 -7.89
CA MET A 88 7.80 8.17 -7.65
C MET A 88 7.46 8.66 -6.24
N GLU A 89 6.31 9.33 -6.10
CA GLU A 89 5.77 9.74 -4.82
C GLU A 89 5.00 8.57 -4.22
N ILE A 90 5.40 8.14 -3.03
CA ILE A 90 4.89 6.93 -2.38
C ILE A 90 4.08 7.30 -1.15
N HIS A 91 2.84 6.82 -1.11
CA HIS A 91 1.96 6.92 0.05
C HIS A 91 1.61 5.50 0.50
N ILE A 92 1.46 5.31 1.78
CA ILE A 92 1.02 4.02 2.33
C ILE A 92 -0.11 4.24 3.33
N GLU A 93 -1.08 3.34 3.29
CA GLU A 93 -2.16 3.28 4.27
C GLU A 93 -2.04 1.96 5.02
N SER A 94 -1.94 2.04 6.34
CA SER A 94 -1.66 0.88 7.19
C SER A 94 -2.49 0.93 8.46
N ASN A 95 -2.74 -0.22 9.07
CA ASN A 95 -3.36 -0.29 10.40
C ASN A 95 -2.35 -0.09 11.54
N GLY A 96 -1.06 0.03 11.22
CA GLY A 96 -0.02 0.32 12.20
C GLY A 96 0.44 -0.84 13.06
N THR A 97 -0.02 -2.07 12.79
CA THR A 97 0.32 -3.21 13.64
C THR A 97 1.74 -3.71 13.48
N ASN A 98 2.39 -3.45 12.35
CA ASN A 98 3.77 -3.83 12.10
C ASN A 98 4.63 -2.61 11.83
N THR A 99 5.83 -2.60 12.39
CA THR A 99 6.76 -1.48 12.24
C THR A 99 7.49 -1.58 10.90
N ILE A 100 7.45 -0.49 10.14
CA ILE A 100 8.23 -0.35 8.91
C ILE A 100 9.63 0.15 9.30
N PRO A 101 10.71 -0.47 8.77
CA PRO A 101 12.06 0.00 9.05
C PRO A 101 12.26 1.48 8.76
N LEU A 102 13.04 2.17 9.59
CA LEU A 102 13.21 3.62 9.51
C LEU A 102 13.76 4.08 8.16
N ASP A 103 14.73 3.37 7.61
CA ASP A 103 15.31 3.70 6.31
C ASP A 103 14.29 3.58 5.16
N ILE A 104 13.30 2.73 5.32
CA ILE A 104 12.20 2.59 4.36
C ILE A 104 11.18 3.70 4.55
N LEU A 105 10.87 4.05 5.80
CA LEU A 105 9.97 5.18 6.10
C LEU A 105 10.47 6.48 5.48
N GLU A 106 11.77 6.69 5.43
CA GLU A 106 12.38 7.87 4.81
C GLU A 106 12.10 7.97 3.32
N LYS A 107 11.76 6.87 2.66
CA LYS A 107 11.41 6.83 1.24
C LYS A 107 9.93 7.05 0.99
N ILE A 108 9.10 6.98 2.02
CA ILE A 108 7.65 7.17 1.94
C ILE A 108 7.32 8.64 2.16
N HIS A 109 6.57 9.23 1.24
CA HIS A 109 6.20 10.64 1.31
C HIS A 109 5.09 10.90 2.32
N CYS A 110 4.17 9.94 2.49
CA CYS A 110 3.10 10.05 3.47
C CYS A 110 2.67 8.65 3.92
N ALA A 111 2.59 8.46 5.22
CA ALA A 111 2.04 7.24 5.80
C ALA A 111 0.78 7.62 6.59
N VAL A 112 -0.35 7.07 6.19
CA VAL A 112 -1.62 7.23 6.90
C VAL A 112 -1.86 5.97 7.72
N VAL A 113 -1.91 6.14 9.04
CA VAL A 113 -2.14 5.03 9.97
C VAL A 113 -3.56 5.11 10.49
N SER A 114 -4.35 4.07 10.22
CA SER A 114 -5.74 4.00 10.63
C SER A 114 -5.91 2.85 11.61
N PRO A 115 -5.81 3.11 12.92
CA PRO A 115 -6.02 2.07 13.93
C PRO A 115 -7.41 1.45 13.81
N LYS A 116 -7.47 0.12 13.84
CA LYS A 116 -8.75 -0.58 13.81
C LYS A 116 -9.17 -0.98 15.21
N LYS A 117 -10.46 -1.13 15.42
CA LYS A 117 -11.00 -1.60 16.68
C LYS A 117 -10.34 -2.92 17.06
N GLY A 118 -9.79 -3.00 18.27
CA GLY A 118 -9.07 -4.18 18.74
C GLY A 118 -7.58 -4.21 18.46
N SER A 119 -7.03 -3.20 17.76
CA SER A 119 -5.59 -3.09 17.56
C SER A 119 -4.92 -2.41 18.77
N ASP A 120 -3.71 -2.84 19.07
CA ASP A 120 -2.88 -2.30 20.14
C ASP A 120 -1.97 -1.20 19.57
N PHE A 121 -2.27 0.02 19.90
CA PHE A 121 -1.47 1.17 19.51
C PHE A 121 -1.00 1.91 20.73
#